data_86f2710818f07a4cf76d345c50e05c80
#
_entry.id   86f2710818f07a4cf76d345c50e05c80
#
_cell.length_a   1.000
_cell.length_b   1.000
_cell.length_c   1.000
_cell.angle_alpha   90.00
_cell.angle_beta   90.00
_cell.angle_gamma   90.00
#
_symmetry.space_group_name_H-M   'P 1'
#
loop_
_entity.id
_entity.type
_entity.pdbx_description
1 polymer ?
#
loop_
_entity_poly.entity_id
_entity_poly.type
_entity_poly.pdbx_seq_one_letter_code
_entity_poly.pdbx_strand_id
1 'polypeptide(L)'
;MTRTTHRYADFPANLSRVKSSRLVIRDWQSLPARHILQALFLMKALFLTNEYPPHIYGGAGVHVEYLSKELAKLMQVEVRCFGDQDDTHPNLRVMGAGLKNGDWTCPSHLKSVFGALQRCLDFNTKVIDASLVHLHTWYSHFGGILAKLNYGLPMVLTVHSLEPLRPWKREQLGGGYDFTVWLESTALKMADAVIAVSEETKVDLLRLFDLDRHKIHVIHNGIDLDEYHRIEAPEVLQKHGVDPRKPYVLFVGRITRQKGIIHLVRAIQHLDPGFQVVLCAGAPDTPEIKAEMEGAVAAVSAQRPGIVWIQAMLPVQEKIAMYSHAEVFCCPSIYEPFGIINLEAMACETAVVASAVGGIKEVVVHGETGLLVPLEQQTESPFEALHPEQYARDLADGINALMRDEAKRRAMALAGRQRAVEHFSWKSIARKTMSLYKTLAE
;
A
#
# COMPACT_ATOMS: atom_id res chain seq x y z
N MET A 1 3.84 3.10 -64.12
CA MET A 1 3.66 3.77 -62.82
C MET A 1 2.15 3.82 -62.55
N THR A 2 1.62 2.78 -61.93
CA THR A 2 0.19 2.64 -61.66
C THR A 2 0.02 2.43 -60.14
N ARG A 3 -0.59 3.40 -59.49
CA ARG A 3 -0.96 3.32 -58.07
C ARG A 3 -2.17 2.41 -57.91
N THR A 4 -2.00 1.30 -57.18
CA THR A 4 -3.09 0.41 -56.78
C THR A 4 -3.63 0.87 -55.40
N THR A 5 -4.83 1.42 -55.40
CA THR A 5 -5.58 1.75 -54.18
C THR A 5 -6.30 0.49 -53.69
N HIS A 6 -5.93 -0.07 -52.56
CA HIS A 6 -6.72 -1.06 -51.88
C HIS A 6 -7.92 -0.41 -51.20
N ARG A 7 -9.13 -0.76 -51.67
CA ARG A 7 -10.39 -0.47 -51.01
C ARG A 7 -10.55 -1.43 -49.80
N TYR A 8 -10.79 -0.88 -48.62
CA TYR A 8 -11.25 -1.63 -47.51
C TYR A 8 -12.68 -2.12 -47.78
N ALA A 9 -12.93 -3.42 -47.55
CA ALA A 9 -14.21 -4.06 -47.73
C ALA A 9 -15.21 -3.57 -46.67
N ASP A 10 -16.44 -3.29 -47.12
CA ASP A 10 -17.59 -2.94 -46.31
C ASP A 10 -17.92 -4.03 -45.30
N PHE A 11 -17.95 -3.72 -44.01
CA PHE A 11 -18.57 -4.54 -42.99
C PHE A 11 -20.07 -4.24 -42.91
N PRO A 12 -20.94 -5.25 -42.83
CA PRO A 12 -22.37 -5.02 -42.80
C PRO A 12 -22.82 -4.33 -41.52
N ALA A 13 -23.51 -3.22 -41.68
CA ALA A 13 -24.20 -2.47 -40.63
C ALA A 13 -25.43 -3.24 -40.12
N ASN A 14 -25.25 -4.19 -39.21
CA ASN A 14 -26.34 -4.76 -38.41
C ASN A 14 -25.80 -5.30 -37.07
N LEU A 15 -25.35 -4.36 -36.22
CA LEU A 15 -25.24 -4.60 -34.80
C LEU A 15 -26.43 -3.90 -34.15
N SER A 16 -27.45 -4.69 -33.80
CA SER A 16 -28.55 -4.27 -32.96
C SER A 16 -28.01 -3.55 -31.70
N ARG A 17 -28.43 -2.31 -31.51
CA ARG A 17 -28.16 -1.53 -30.31
C ARG A 17 -28.55 -2.32 -29.06
N VAL A 18 -27.61 -2.91 -28.38
CA VAL A 18 -27.77 -3.26 -26.98
C VAL A 18 -27.88 -1.91 -26.26
N LYS A 19 -29.09 -1.53 -25.90
CA LYS A 19 -29.36 -0.40 -25.01
C LYS A 19 -28.81 -0.80 -23.64
N SER A 20 -27.53 -0.49 -23.37
CA SER A 20 -27.08 -0.40 -21.99
C SER A 20 -27.78 0.80 -21.39
N SER A 21 -28.71 0.56 -20.49
CA SER A 21 -29.34 1.59 -19.67
C SER A 21 -28.32 2.11 -18.66
N ARG A 22 -27.31 2.86 -19.14
CA ARG A 22 -26.46 3.65 -18.26
C ARG A 22 -27.31 4.81 -17.75
N LEU A 23 -27.61 4.82 -16.46
CA LEU A 23 -28.22 5.97 -15.81
C LEU A 23 -27.13 7.05 -15.70
N VAL A 24 -27.09 7.97 -16.65
CA VAL A 24 -26.26 9.19 -16.55
C VAL A 24 -27.05 10.19 -15.72
N ILE A 25 -26.72 10.35 -14.46
CA ILE A 25 -27.33 11.36 -13.59
C ILE A 25 -26.55 12.66 -13.80
N ARG A 26 -27.16 13.57 -14.57
CA ARG A 26 -26.52 14.86 -14.95
C ARG A 26 -26.49 15.92 -13.85
N ASP A 27 -27.18 15.71 -12.73
CA ASP A 27 -27.22 16.71 -11.64
C ASP A 27 -27.50 16.04 -10.29
N TRP A 28 -26.46 15.68 -9.56
CA TRP A 28 -26.56 15.09 -8.24
C TRP A 28 -27.04 16.06 -7.16
N GLN A 29 -26.86 17.38 -7.39
CA GLN A 29 -27.18 18.39 -6.39
C GLN A 29 -28.71 18.69 -6.35
N SER A 30 -29.42 18.39 -7.42
CA SER A 30 -30.85 18.63 -7.53
C SER A 30 -31.71 17.46 -7.04
N LEU A 31 -31.14 16.31 -6.73
CA LEU A 31 -31.88 15.12 -6.34
C LEU A 31 -32.22 15.10 -4.82
N PRO A 32 -33.46 14.68 -4.44
CA PRO A 32 -33.78 14.40 -3.06
C PRO A 32 -32.84 13.33 -2.46
N ALA A 33 -32.46 13.45 -1.19
CA ALA A 33 -31.48 12.56 -0.52
C ALA A 33 -31.76 11.05 -0.72
N ARG A 34 -33.06 10.64 -0.74
CA ARG A 34 -33.44 9.23 -0.99
C ARG A 34 -33.12 8.77 -2.42
N HIS A 35 -33.21 9.66 -3.41
CA HIS A 35 -32.87 9.33 -4.79
C HIS A 35 -31.39 9.31 -5.01
N ILE A 36 -30.63 10.15 -4.30
CA ILE A 36 -29.18 10.09 -4.27
C ILE A 36 -28.71 8.75 -3.71
N LEU A 37 -29.28 8.30 -2.58
CA LEU A 37 -28.96 6.98 -2.01
C LEU A 37 -29.31 5.84 -2.96
N GLN A 38 -30.48 5.89 -3.60
CA GLN A 38 -30.88 4.86 -4.57
C GLN A 38 -29.97 4.85 -5.81
N ALA A 39 -29.57 6.00 -6.31
CA ALA A 39 -28.64 6.13 -7.43
C ALA A 39 -27.23 5.64 -7.08
N LEU A 40 -26.78 5.86 -5.84
CA LEU A 40 -25.49 5.34 -5.35
C LEU A 40 -25.47 3.81 -5.26
N PHE A 41 -26.57 3.19 -4.85
CA PHE A 41 -26.69 1.72 -4.89
C PHE A 41 -26.72 1.15 -6.31
N LEU A 42 -26.97 2.00 -7.32
CA LEU A 42 -26.87 1.61 -8.74
C LEU A 42 -25.45 1.81 -9.31
N MET A 43 -24.58 2.57 -8.64
CA MET A 43 -23.17 2.68 -9.02
C MET A 43 -22.42 1.41 -8.66
N LYS A 44 -21.59 0.94 -9.59
CA LYS A 44 -20.72 -0.21 -9.39
C LYS A 44 -19.29 0.17 -9.74
N ALA A 45 -18.36 0.02 -8.79
CA ALA A 45 -16.93 0.16 -9.01
C ALA A 45 -16.31 -1.20 -9.30
N LEU A 46 -15.50 -1.30 -10.37
CA LEU A 46 -14.68 -2.46 -10.66
C LEU A 46 -13.25 -2.19 -10.20
N PHE A 47 -12.79 -2.92 -9.18
CA PHE A 47 -11.42 -2.89 -8.71
C PHE A 47 -10.59 -3.94 -9.43
N LEU A 48 -9.41 -3.54 -9.94
CA LEU A 48 -8.42 -4.47 -10.48
C LEU A 48 -7.15 -4.38 -9.64
N THR A 49 -6.71 -5.53 -9.12
CA THR A 49 -5.56 -5.62 -8.23
C THR A 49 -4.81 -6.95 -8.39
N ASN A 50 -3.55 -6.97 -7.97
CA ASN A 50 -2.80 -8.23 -7.86
C ASN A 50 -2.96 -8.91 -6.50
N GLU A 51 -3.36 -8.17 -5.46
CA GLU A 51 -3.45 -8.66 -4.08
C GLU A 51 -4.87 -8.52 -3.55
N TYR A 52 -5.40 -9.59 -2.96
CA TYR A 52 -6.64 -9.61 -2.19
C TYR A 52 -6.64 -10.84 -1.27
N PRO A 53 -7.31 -10.82 -0.10
CA PRO A 53 -7.34 -11.98 0.77
C PRO A 53 -7.72 -13.28 0.05
N PRO A 54 -7.10 -14.41 0.42
CA PRO A 54 -6.07 -14.59 1.45
C PRO A 54 -4.65 -14.22 0.97
N HIS A 55 -4.47 -13.80 -0.26
CA HIS A 55 -3.16 -13.57 -0.91
C HIS A 55 -2.76 -12.09 -0.83
N ILE A 56 -2.43 -11.64 0.38
CA ILE A 56 -1.90 -10.29 0.62
C ILE A 56 -0.40 -10.35 0.88
N TYR A 57 0.35 -9.52 0.17
CA TYR A 57 1.80 -9.42 0.28
C TYR A 57 2.27 -8.08 0.87
N GLY A 58 1.50 -7.00 0.68
CA GLY A 58 1.90 -5.66 1.08
C GLY A 58 0.76 -4.70 1.38
N GLY A 59 1.10 -3.45 1.64
CA GLY A 59 0.15 -2.41 2.00
C GLY A 59 -0.91 -2.11 0.93
N ALA A 60 -0.61 -2.39 -0.34
CA ALA A 60 -1.59 -2.22 -1.42
C ALA A 60 -2.76 -3.21 -1.27
N GLY A 61 -2.46 -4.49 -0.96
CA GLY A 61 -3.50 -5.50 -0.72
C GLY A 61 -4.36 -5.16 0.49
N VAL A 62 -3.74 -4.70 1.59
CA VAL A 62 -4.45 -4.20 2.78
C VAL A 62 -5.38 -3.05 2.41
N HIS A 63 -4.88 -2.06 1.66
CA HIS A 63 -5.70 -0.93 1.19
C HIS A 63 -6.93 -1.39 0.40
N VAL A 64 -6.74 -2.28 -0.59
CA VAL A 64 -7.85 -2.75 -1.45
C VAL A 64 -8.89 -3.51 -0.64
N GLU A 65 -8.45 -4.36 0.28
CA GLU A 65 -9.33 -5.12 1.16
C GLU A 65 -10.26 -4.21 1.96
N TYR A 66 -9.69 -3.30 2.76
CA TYR A 66 -10.50 -2.47 3.65
C TYR A 66 -11.32 -1.43 2.89
N LEU A 67 -10.74 -0.81 1.85
CA LEU A 67 -11.46 0.16 1.03
C LEU A 67 -12.66 -0.48 0.32
N SER A 68 -12.50 -1.67 -0.26
CA SER A 68 -13.59 -2.36 -0.95
C SER A 68 -14.72 -2.76 0.01
N LYS A 69 -14.38 -3.24 1.21
CA LYS A 69 -15.35 -3.57 2.27
C LYS A 69 -16.13 -2.33 2.74
N GLU A 70 -15.46 -1.21 2.96
CA GLU A 70 -16.12 0.04 3.37
C GLU A 70 -16.95 0.67 2.25
N LEU A 71 -16.48 0.63 1.01
CA LEU A 71 -17.26 1.08 -0.14
C LEU A 71 -18.48 0.19 -0.38
N ALA A 72 -18.41 -1.11 -0.12
CA ALA A 72 -19.54 -2.03 -0.24
C ALA A 72 -20.70 -1.69 0.71
N LYS A 73 -20.44 -0.94 1.79
CA LYS A 73 -21.49 -0.38 2.65
C LYS A 73 -22.22 0.82 2.02
N LEU A 74 -21.68 1.38 0.92
CA LEU A 74 -22.14 2.61 0.29
C LEU A 74 -22.61 2.42 -1.17
N MET A 75 -22.05 1.43 -1.88
CA MET A 75 -22.28 1.18 -3.31
C MET A 75 -21.96 -0.28 -3.65
N GLN A 76 -22.16 -0.68 -4.92
CA GLN A 76 -21.72 -2.00 -5.38
C GLN A 76 -20.23 -1.98 -5.71
N VAL A 77 -19.52 -3.02 -5.32
CA VAL A 77 -18.09 -3.20 -5.60
C VAL A 77 -17.85 -4.59 -6.17
N GLU A 78 -17.09 -4.66 -7.25
CA GLU A 78 -16.55 -5.90 -7.80
C GLU A 78 -15.03 -5.82 -7.77
N VAL A 79 -14.39 -6.83 -7.17
CA VAL A 79 -12.93 -6.95 -7.15
C VAL A 79 -12.52 -8.09 -8.06
N ARG A 80 -11.67 -7.81 -9.05
CA ARG A 80 -10.97 -8.83 -9.82
C ARG A 80 -9.51 -8.81 -9.40
N CYS A 81 -9.04 -9.91 -8.83
CA CYS A 81 -7.71 -10.01 -8.26
C CYS A 81 -6.93 -11.19 -8.83
N PHE A 82 -5.63 -11.26 -8.55
CA PHE A 82 -4.85 -12.46 -8.85
C PHE A 82 -5.16 -13.52 -7.80
N GLY A 83 -5.40 -14.75 -8.25
CA GLY A 83 -5.70 -15.87 -7.36
C GLY A 83 -6.86 -16.72 -7.85
N ASP A 84 -7.49 -17.39 -6.94
CA ASP A 84 -8.56 -18.36 -7.15
C ASP A 84 -9.85 -18.01 -6.37
N GLN A 85 -9.93 -16.78 -5.84
CA GLN A 85 -11.06 -16.31 -5.04
C GLN A 85 -12.36 -16.33 -5.86
N ASP A 86 -13.44 -16.74 -5.23
CA ASP A 86 -14.81 -16.71 -5.78
C ASP A 86 -15.82 -16.44 -4.65
N ASP A 87 -15.79 -15.22 -4.11
CA ASP A 87 -16.57 -14.83 -2.93
C ASP A 87 -17.66 -13.84 -3.27
N THR A 88 -18.79 -13.96 -2.58
CA THR A 88 -19.94 -13.06 -2.71
C THR A 88 -20.41 -12.62 -1.33
N HIS A 89 -20.38 -11.32 -1.08
CA HIS A 89 -20.92 -10.67 0.09
C HIS A 89 -21.95 -9.62 -0.33
N PRO A 90 -22.75 -9.07 0.59
CA PRO A 90 -23.64 -7.97 0.25
C PRO A 90 -22.89 -6.81 -0.40
N ASN A 91 -23.25 -6.46 -1.64
CA ASN A 91 -22.65 -5.41 -2.48
C ASN A 91 -21.14 -5.60 -2.79
N LEU A 92 -20.54 -6.73 -2.47
CA LEU A 92 -19.14 -7.02 -2.76
C LEU A 92 -18.99 -8.38 -3.43
N ARG A 93 -18.54 -8.38 -4.67
CA ARG A 93 -18.17 -9.59 -5.42
C ARG A 93 -16.67 -9.65 -5.60
N VAL A 94 -16.03 -10.78 -5.25
CA VAL A 94 -14.59 -11.01 -5.46
C VAL A 94 -14.40 -12.13 -6.43
N MET A 95 -13.54 -11.94 -7.44
CA MET A 95 -13.23 -12.95 -8.46
C MET A 95 -11.73 -13.01 -8.71
N GLY A 96 -11.16 -14.19 -8.52
CA GLY A 96 -9.77 -14.48 -8.83
C GLY A 96 -9.54 -14.71 -10.33
N ALA A 97 -8.39 -14.27 -10.80
CA ALA A 97 -7.82 -14.63 -12.11
C ALA A 97 -6.55 -15.45 -11.87
N GLY A 98 -6.69 -16.77 -12.01
CA GLY A 98 -5.57 -17.71 -11.89
C GLY A 98 -4.66 -17.68 -13.12
N LEU A 99 -3.46 -18.24 -12.99
CA LEU A 99 -2.63 -18.55 -14.15
C LEU A 99 -3.26 -19.72 -14.88
N LYS A 100 -3.64 -19.52 -16.12
CA LYS A 100 -3.96 -20.65 -17.01
C LYS A 100 -2.64 -21.32 -17.37
N ASN A 101 -2.58 -22.64 -17.25
CA ASN A 101 -1.43 -23.44 -17.63
C ASN A 101 -1.08 -23.17 -19.11
N GLY A 102 -0.08 -22.36 -19.32
CA GLY A 102 0.56 -22.08 -20.57
C GLY A 102 2.02 -21.80 -20.25
N ASP A 103 2.88 -22.73 -20.62
CA ASP A 103 4.32 -22.54 -20.43
C ASP A 103 4.81 -21.41 -21.33
N TRP A 104 4.88 -20.22 -20.76
CA TRP A 104 5.61 -19.14 -21.42
C TRP A 104 7.08 -19.55 -21.50
N THR A 105 7.53 -19.80 -22.73
CA THR A 105 8.95 -20.01 -23.01
C THR A 105 9.66 -18.67 -22.99
N CYS A 106 9.92 -18.14 -21.81
CA CYS A 106 10.60 -16.87 -21.61
C CYS A 106 11.61 -16.98 -20.46
N PRO A 107 12.60 -16.07 -20.38
CA PRO A 107 13.50 -15.98 -19.23
C PRO A 107 12.73 -15.94 -17.92
N SER A 108 13.28 -16.58 -16.87
CA SER A 108 12.57 -16.76 -15.58
C SER A 108 12.14 -15.44 -14.94
N HIS A 109 12.94 -14.39 -15.04
CA HIS A 109 12.65 -13.05 -14.52
C HIS A 109 11.47 -12.33 -15.23
N LEU A 110 11.12 -12.74 -16.47
CA LEU A 110 9.99 -12.18 -17.21
C LEU A 110 8.68 -12.92 -16.96
N LYS A 111 8.70 -14.10 -16.32
CA LYS A 111 7.49 -14.90 -16.04
C LYS A 111 6.45 -14.12 -15.24
N SER A 112 6.88 -13.29 -14.27
CA SER A 112 5.99 -12.45 -13.48
C SER A 112 5.28 -11.38 -14.31
N VAL A 113 5.99 -10.78 -15.27
CA VAL A 113 5.45 -9.77 -16.20
C VAL A 113 4.41 -10.39 -17.12
N PHE A 114 4.75 -11.49 -17.81
CA PHE A 114 3.80 -12.18 -18.70
C PHE A 114 2.61 -12.75 -17.95
N GLY A 115 2.83 -13.29 -16.73
CA GLY A 115 1.75 -13.76 -15.87
C GLY A 115 0.79 -12.64 -15.44
N ALA A 116 1.29 -11.42 -15.21
CA ALA A 116 0.45 -10.26 -14.93
C ALA A 116 -0.37 -9.86 -16.15
N LEU A 117 0.24 -9.81 -17.34
CA LEU A 117 -0.47 -9.51 -18.60
C LEU A 117 -1.58 -10.52 -18.88
N GLN A 118 -1.32 -11.81 -18.69
CA GLN A 118 -2.33 -12.85 -18.88
C GLN A 118 -3.54 -12.64 -17.95
N ARG A 119 -3.31 -12.34 -16.67
CA ARG A 119 -4.39 -12.05 -15.73
C ARG A 119 -5.16 -10.78 -16.07
N CYS A 120 -4.47 -9.76 -16.58
CA CYS A 120 -5.11 -8.56 -17.10
C CYS A 120 -6.04 -8.83 -18.29
N LEU A 121 -5.66 -9.75 -19.18
CA LEU A 121 -6.55 -10.23 -20.24
C LEU A 121 -7.75 -10.96 -19.62
N ASP A 122 -7.52 -11.86 -18.65
CA ASP A 122 -8.57 -12.61 -17.96
C ASP A 122 -9.57 -11.69 -17.25
N PHE A 123 -9.13 -10.58 -16.66
CA PHE A 123 -10.01 -9.56 -16.09
C PHE A 123 -11.05 -9.04 -17.10
N ASN A 124 -10.71 -9.04 -18.38
CA ASN A 124 -11.55 -8.52 -19.45
C ASN A 124 -12.33 -9.61 -20.23
N THR A 125 -12.16 -10.90 -19.90
CA THR A 125 -12.90 -11.99 -20.56
C THR A 125 -14.33 -12.16 -20.04
N LYS A 126 -14.62 -11.66 -18.83
CA LYS A 126 -15.98 -11.62 -18.28
C LYS A 126 -16.60 -10.26 -18.55
N VAL A 127 -17.91 -10.23 -18.72
CA VAL A 127 -18.66 -8.98 -18.93
C VAL A 127 -18.31 -7.98 -17.83
N ILE A 128 -18.00 -6.75 -18.21
CA ILE A 128 -17.80 -5.64 -17.31
C ILE A 128 -19.05 -4.79 -17.28
N ASP A 129 -19.78 -4.90 -16.18
CA ASP A 129 -20.95 -4.11 -15.85
C ASP A 129 -20.59 -3.20 -14.65
N ALA A 130 -19.88 -2.13 -14.93
CA ALA A 130 -19.40 -1.20 -13.93
C ALA A 130 -19.53 0.26 -14.40
N SER A 131 -19.65 1.19 -13.46
CA SER A 131 -19.69 2.62 -13.72
C SER A 131 -18.29 3.22 -13.93
N LEU A 132 -17.30 2.60 -13.33
CA LEU A 132 -15.88 2.98 -13.43
C LEU A 132 -14.97 1.79 -13.14
N VAL A 133 -13.70 1.90 -13.53
CA VAL A 133 -12.64 0.95 -13.13
C VAL A 133 -11.61 1.65 -12.25
N HIS A 134 -11.23 1.01 -11.14
CA HIS A 134 -10.23 1.49 -10.20
C HIS A 134 -9.06 0.51 -10.12
N LEU A 135 -7.85 1.01 -10.38
CA LEU A 135 -6.63 0.22 -10.52
C LEU A 135 -5.72 0.39 -9.31
N HIS A 136 -5.06 -0.70 -8.93
CA HIS A 136 -4.09 -0.72 -7.86
C HIS A 136 -2.82 -1.46 -8.31
N THR A 137 -1.68 -0.80 -8.27
CA THR A 137 -0.37 -1.28 -8.71
C THR A 137 -0.26 -1.55 -10.24
N TRP A 138 0.97 -1.52 -10.77
CA TRP A 138 1.23 -1.74 -12.19
C TRP A 138 0.72 -3.09 -12.71
N TYR A 139 0.61 -4.09 -11.83
CA TYR A 139 0.13 -5.43 -12.20
C TYR A 139 -1.28 -5.43 -12.82
N SER A 140 -2.11 -4.46 -12.46
CA SER A 140 -3.50 -4.34 -12.95
C SER A 140 -3.67 -3.28 -14.05
N HIS A 141 -2.67 -2.45 -14.31
CA HIS A 141 -2.78 -1.28 -15.19
C HIS A 141 -3.20 -1.67 -16.61
N PHE A 142 -2.62 -2.72 -17.20
CA PHE A 142 -3.01 -3.16 -18.54
C PHE A 142 -4.48 -3.61 -18.60
N GLY A 143 -4.97 -4.30 -17.57
CA GLY A 143 -6.38 -4.69 -17.47
C GLY A 143 -7.34 -3.50 -17.44
N GLY A 144 -6.95 -2.44 -16.73
CA GLY A 144 -7.73 -1.20 -16.67
C GLY A 144 -7.72 -0.40 -17.96
N ILE A 145 -6.57 -0.33 -18.65
CA ILE A 145 -6.47 0.28 -19.98
C ILE A 145 -7.43 -0.42 -20.95
N LEU A 146 -7.46 -1.76 -20.95
CA LEU A 146 -8.40 -2.53 -21.78
C LEU A 146 -9.86 -2.23 -21.41
N ALA A 147 -10.18 -2.17 -20.11
CA ALA A 147 -11.54 -1.86 -19.65
C ALA A 147 -11.95 -0.45 -20.09
N LYS A 148 -11.08 0.55 -19.94
CA LYS A 148 -11.33 1.92 -20.40
C LYS A 148 -11.60 1.99 -21.89
N LEU A 149 -10.71 1.39 -22.71
CA LEU A 149 -10.80 1.49 -24.17
C LEU A 149 -11.98 0.69 -24.73
N ASN A 150 -12.24 -0.52 -24.23
CA ASN A 150 -13.26 -1.40 -24.79
C ASN A 150 -14.68 -1.07 -24.29
N TYR A 151 -14.80 -0.57 -23.05
CA TYR A 151 -16.10 -0.31 -22.44
C TYR A 151 -16.37 1.19 -22.22
N GLY A 152 -15.38 2.07 -22.50
CA GLY A 152 -15.51 3.51 -22.29
C GLY A 152 -15.71 3.90 -20.82
N LEU A 153 -15.09 3.15 -19.89
CA LEU A 153 -15.23 3.40 -18.46
C LEU A 153 -14.27 4.50 -18.00
N PRO A 154 -14.70 5.41 -17.13
CA PRO A 154 -13.77 6.24 -16.37
C PRO A 154 -12.79 5.36 -15.60
N MET A 155 -11.50 5.74 -15.62
CA MET A 155 -10.41 5.00 -15.01
C MET A 155 -9.79 5.80 -13.88
N VAL A 156 -9.86 5.27 -12.66
CA VAL A 156 -9.20 5.77 -11.45
C VAL A 156 -7.98 4.91 -11.16
N LEU A 157 -6.91 5.51 -10.67
CA LEU A 157 -5.69 4.81 -10.34
C LEU A 157 -5.18 5.27 -8.98
N THR A 158 -5.08 4.35 -7.98
CA THR A 158 -4.42 4.64 -6.71
C THR A 158 -2.95 4.28 -6.78
N VAL A 159 -2.09 5.26 -6.48
CA VAL A 159 -0.65 5.12 -6.45
C VAL A 159 -0.19 4.76 -5.05
N HIS A 160 0.18 3.49 -4.86
CA HIS A 160 0.74 2.97 -3.61
C HIS A 160 2.25 3.12 -3.53
N SER A 161 2.92 3.15 -4.66
CA SER A 161 4.35 3.40 -4.88
C SER A 161 4.58 3.65 -6.36
N LEU A 162 5.68 4.29 -6.71
CA LEU A 162 6.04 4.58 -8.09
C LEU A 162 7.21 3.71 -8.53
N GLU A 163 7.09 3.07 -9.69
CA GLU A 163 8.14 2.18 -10.21
C GLU A 163 9.49 2.92 -10.43
N PRO A 164 9.55 4.17 -10.94
CA PRO A 164 10.81 4.90 -11.07
C PRO A 164 11.55 5.13 -9.73
N LEU A 165 10.83 5.13 -8.61
CA LEU A 165 11.42 5.28 -7.27
C LEU A 165 11.85 3.93 -6.65
N ARG A 166 11.76 2.85 -7.40
CA ARG A 166 12.07 1.48 -6.97
C ARG A 166 13.03 0.77 -7.94
N PRO A 167 14.15 1.38 -8.36
CA PRO A 167 15.03 0.83 -9.41
C PRO A 167 15.70 -0.49 -9.01
N TRP A 168 15.81 -0.80 -7.70
CA TRP A 168 16.26 -2.13 -7.24
C TRP A 168 15.39 -3.28 -7.77
N LYS A 169 14.12 -3.02 -8.18
CA LYS A 169 13.29 -4.02 -8.86
C LYS A 169 13.87 -4.51 -10.19
N ARG A 170 14.79 -3.75 -10.79
CA ARG A 170 15.50 -4.19 -11.99
C ARG A 170 16.32 -5.46 -11.74
N GLU A 171 16.84 -5.65 -10.52
CA GLU A 171 17.54 -6.88 -10.14
C GLU A 171 16.60 -8.10 -10.22
N GLN A 172 15.32 -7.91 -9.91
CA GLN A 172 14.30 -8.96 -9.92
C GLN A 172 13.69 -9.20 -11.30
N LEU A 173 13.44 -8.13 -12.07
CA LEU A 173 12.65 -8.15 -13.30
C LEU A 173 13.52 -8.00 -14.57
N GLY A 174 14.81 -7.66 -14.46
CA GLY A 174 15.65 -7.37 -15.62
C GLY A 174 15.01 -6.31 -16.53
N GLY A 175 14.98 -6.57 -17.83
CA GLY A 175 14.30 -5.70 -18.81
C GLY A 175 12.79 -5.57 -18.63
N GLY A 176 12.17 -6.48 -17.86
CA GLY A 176 10.76 -6.36 -17.48
C GLY A 176 10.46 -5.12 -16.64
N TYR A 177 11.46 -4.60 -15.91
CA TYR A 177 11.32 -3.36 -15.17
C TYR A 177 11.03 -2.15 -16.08
N ASP A 178 11.68 -2.04 -17.22
CA ASP A 178 11.42 -0.95 -18.19
C ASP A 178 9.98 -1.01 -18.71
N PHE A 179 9.47 -2.23 -18.91
CA PHE A 179 8.07 -2.43 -19.27
C PHE A 179 7.12 -1.98 -18.16
N THR A 180 7.41 -2.28 -16.89
CA THR A 180 6.55 -1.85 -15.77
C THR A 180 6.50 -0.32 -15.63
N VAL A 181 7.64 0.36 -15.78
CA VAL A 181 7.73 1.84 -15.80
C VAL A 181 6.93 2.43 -16.96
N TRP A 182 7.07 1.86 -18.17
CA TRP A 182 6.31 2.30 -19.33
C TRP A 182 4.81 2.12 -19.13
N LEU A 183 4.39 0.96 -18.62
CA LEU A 183 2.99 0.66 -18.39
C LEU A 183 2.37 1.58 -17.33
N GLU A 184 3.10 1.84 -16.23
CA GLU A 184 2.67 2.77 -15.19
C GLU A 184 2.50 4.19 -15.75
N SER A 185 3.49 4.70 -16.48
CA SER A 185 3.42 6.02 -17.14
C SER A 185 2.23 6.11 -18.09
N THR A 186 1.98 5.06 -18.87
CA THR A 186 0.85 5.01 -19.80
C THR A 186 -0.48 5.04 -19.07
N ALA A 187 -0.64 4.21 -18.03
CA ALA A 187 -1.86 4.15 -17.25
C ALA A 187 -2.16 5.48 -16.54
N LEU A 188 -1.15 6.11 -15.93
CA LEU A 188 -1.27 7.41 -15.28
C LEU A 188 -1.75 8.50 -16.26
N LYS A 189 -1.20 8.56 -17.46
CA LYS A 189 -1.62 9.51 -18.50
C LYS A 189 -3.05 9.28 -18.98
N MET A 190 -3.46 8.02 -19.06
CA MET A 190 -4.81 7.62 -19.50
C MET A 190 -5.87 7.72 -18.39
N ALA A 191 -5.47 7.81 -17.12
CA ALA A 191 -6.40 7.91 -16.00
C ALA A 191 -7.22 9.21 -16.07
N ASP A 192 -8.49 9.11 -15.69
CA ASP A 192 -9.39 10.27 -15.52
C ASP A 192 -9.16 10.92 -14.15
N ALA A 193 -8.80 10.11 -13.14
CA ALA A 193 -8.32 10.59 -11.85
C ALA A 193 -7.20 9.70 -11.30
N VAL A 194 -6.26 10.31 -10.59
CA VAL A 194 -5.17 9.64 -9.89
C VAL A 194 -5.26 9.94 -8.40
N ILE A 195 -5.32 8.92 -7.57
CA ILE A 195 -5.29 9.04 -6.12
C ILE A 195 -3.84 8.87 -5.66
N ALA A 196 -3.27 9.92 -5.10
CA ALA A 196 -2.01 9.89 -4.38
C ALA A 196 -2.28 9.59 -2.91
N VAL A 197 -1.55 8.65 -2.32
CA VAL A 197 -1.76 8.26 -0.90
C VAL A 197 -1.18 9.26 0.10
N SER A 198 -0.44 10.27 -0.38
CA SER A 198 0.12 11.37 0.40
C SER A 198 0.40 12.59 -0.49
N GLU A 199 0.58 13.78 0.10
CA GLU A 199 1.05 14.96 -0.64
C GLU A 199 2.44 14.73 -1.23
N GLU A 200 3.33 14.04 -0.52
CA GLU A 200 4.65 13.68 -1.04
C GLU A 200 4.54 12.79 -2.29
N THR A 201 3.65 11.79 -2.29
CA THR A 201 3.38 10.99 -3.50
C THR A 201 2.85 11.85 -4.65
N LYS A 202 2.03 12.88 -4.37
CA LYS A 202 1.58 13.83 -5.39
C LYS A 202 2.72 14.67 -5.94
N VAL A 203 3.66 15.10 -5.10
CA VAL A 203 4.88 15.81 -5.54
C VAL A 203 5.71 14.90 -6.45
N ASP A 204 5.91 13.66 -6.08
CA ASP A 204 6.65 12.68 -6.90
C ASP A 204 5.95 12.42 -8.24
N LEU A 205 4.64 12.27 -8.26
CA LEU A 205 3.86 12.13 -9.50
C LEU A 205 4.08 13.29 -10.46
N LEU A 206 4.01 14.53 -9.96
CA LEU A 206 4.21 15.73 -10.75
C LEU A 206 5.67 15.90 -11.22
N ARG A 207 6.63 15.43 -10.43
CA ARG A 207 8.06 15.48 -10.76
C ARG A 207 8.45 14.44 -11.81
N LEU A 208 7.91 13.23 -11.73
CA LEU A 208 8.34 12.09 -12.54
C LEU A 208 7.54 11.90 -13.82
N PHE A 209 6.31 12.41 -13.85
CA PHE A 209 5.41 12.22 -14.99
C PHE A 209 4.79 13.55 -15.41
N ASP A 210 4.61 13.71 -16.72
CA ASP A 210 3.86 14.84 -17.28
C ASP A 210 2.36 14.59 -17.11
N LEU A 211 1.81 15.01 -15.97
CA LEU A 211 0.43 14.82 -15.58
C LEU A 211 -0.25 16.16 -15.26
N ASP A 212 -1.53 16.26 -15.64
CA ASP A 212 -2.37 17.36 -15.18
C ASP A 212 -2.58 17.25 -13.65
N ARG A 213 -2.14 18.28 -12.92
CA ARG A 213 -2.27 18.34 -11.46
C ARG A 213 -3.71 18.25 -10.96
N HIS A 214 -4.68 18.67 -11.79
CA HIS A 214 -6.11 18.63 -11.44
C HIS A 214 -6.68 17.22 -11.43
N LYS A 215 -6.03 16.26 -12.07
CA LYS A 215 -6.38 14.85 -12.00
C LYS A 215 -5.87 14.16 -10.74
N ILE A 216 -4.94 14.79 -9.99
CA ILE A 216 -4.29 14.16 -8.84
C ILE A 216 -4.97 14.61 -7.55
N HIS A 217 -5.61 13.66 -6.87
CA HIS A 217 -6.32 13.83 -5.62
C HIS A 217 -5.56 13.13 -4.48
N VAL A 218 -5.34 13.82 -3.36
CA VAL A 218 -4.74 13.20 -2.19
C VAL A 218 -5.84 12.57 -1.34
N ILE A 219 -5.80 11.23 -1.26
CA ILE A 219 -6.67 10.45 -0.39
C ILE A 219 -5.78 9.45 0.34
N HIS A 220 -5.58 9.66 1.62
CA HIS A 220 -4.73 8.84 2.47
C HIS A 220 -5.24 7.40 2.59
N ASN A 221 -4.36 6.49 3.03
CA ASN A 221 -4.79 5.18 3.49
C ASN A 221 -5.48 5.30 4.84
N GLY A 222 -6.27 4.29 5.18
CA GLY A 222 -6.95 4.21 6.47
C GLY A 222 -6.37 3.14 7.38
N ILE A 223 -6.97 3.05 8.56
CA ILE A 223 -6.78 1.98 9.54
C ILE A 223 -8.15 1.49 10.02
N ASP A 224 -8.29 0.19 10.24
CA ASP A 224 -9.47 -0.37 10.89
C ASP A 224 -9.28 -0.30 12.41
N LEU A 225 -10.08 0.55 13.05
CA LEU A 225 -9.96 0.86 14.47
C LEU A 225 -10.71 -0.15 15.37
N ASP A 226 -11.59 -0.95 14.77
CA ASP A 226 -12.25 -2.05 15.45
C ASP A 226 -11.32 -3.27 15.53
N GLU A 227 -10.47 -3.46 14.51
CA GLU A 227 -9.45 -4.49 14.48
C GLU A 227 -8.16 -4.06 15.20
N TYR A 228 -7.61 -2.88 14.84
CA TYR A 228 -6.39 -2.35 15.45
C TYR A 228 -6.69 -1.49 16.67
N HIS A 229 -6.60 -2.10 17.81
CA HIS A 229 -6.71 -1.45 19.11
C HIS A 229 -5.80 -2.16 20.11
N ARG A 230 -5.53 -1.50 21.24
CA ARG A 230 -4.71 -2.10 22.29
C ARG A 230 -5.39 -3.33 22.87
N ILE A 231 -4.66 -4.44 22.95
CA ILE A 231 -5.10 -5.71 23.54
C ILE A 231 -4.10 -6.20 24.59
N GLU A 232 -4.56 -7.01 25.53
CA GLU A 232 -3.71 -7.72 26.49
C GLU A 232 -3.59 -9.18 26.04
N ALA A 233 -2.37 -9.54 25.57
CA ALA A 233 -2.07 -10.88 25.04
C ALA A 233 -0.60 -11.27 25.29
N PRO A 234 -0.14 -11.30 26.58
CA PRO A 234 1.26 -11.58 26.89
C PRO A 234 1.71 -13.00 26.48
N GLU A 235 0.79 -13.93 26.31
CA GLU A 235 1.07 -15.28 25.83
C GLU A 235 1.59 -15.29 24.38
N VAL A 236 1.15 -14.32 23.56
CA VAL A 236 1.66 -14.17 22.19
C VAL A 236 3.14 -13.75 22.21
N LEU A 237 3.51 -12.84 23.12
CA LEU A 237 4.91 -12.42 23.28
C LEU A 237 5.78 -13.62 23.68
N GLN A 238 5.33 -14.41 24.67
CA GLN A 238 6.05 -15.60 25.16
C GLN A 238 6.21 -16.65 24.06
N LYS A 239 5.18 -16.87 23.24
CA LYS A 239 5.22 -17.78 22.07
C LYS A 239 6.37 -17.44 21.13
N HIS A 240 6.69 -16.17 21.00
CA HIS A 240 7.76 -15.66 20.11
C HIS A 240 9.08 -15.36 20.83
N GLY A 241 9.23 -15.77 22.09
CA GLY A 241 10.49 -15.60 22.86
C GLY A 241 10.72 -14.19 23.39
N VAL A 242 9.68 -13.34 23.39
CA VAL A 242 9.72 -12.00 24.01
C VAL A 242 9.32 -12.11 25.47
N ASP A 243 10.12 -11.57 26.39
CA ASP A 243 9.79 -11.52 27.84
C ASP A 243 8.75 -10.38 28.07
N PRO A 244 7.48 -10.68 28.40
CA PRO A 244 6.45 -9.66 28.56
C PRO A 244 6.64 -8.77 29.80
N ARG A 245 7.58 -9.11 30.69
CA ARG A 245 7.92 -8.30 31.88
C ARG A 245 8.98 -7.24 31.60
N LYS A 246 9.57 -7.24 30.42
CA LYS A 246 10.59 -6.29 30.01
C LYS A 246 10.05 -5.39 28.91
N PRO A 247 10.23 -4.06 29.02
CA PRO A 247 9.88 -3.16 27.94
C PRO A 247 10.65 -3.48 26.67
N TYR A 248 10.09 -3.14 25.51
CA TYR A 248 10.79 -3.34 24.23
C TYR A 248 10.48 -2.30 23.18
N VAL A 249 11.44 -2.17 22.27
CA VAL A 249 11.30 -1.45 21.00
C VAL A 249 10.94 -2.45 19.92
N LEU A 250 9.94 -2.12 19.11
CA LEU A 250 9.40 -2.97 18.07
C LEU A 250 9.73 -2.45 16.67
N PHE A 251 10.10 -3.34 15.77
CA PHE A 251 10.05 -3.16 14.32
C PHE A 251 9.10 -4.20 13.71
N VAL A 252 8.27 -3.76 12.76
CA VAL A 252 7.41 -4.66 11.95
C VAL A 252 7.58 -4.33 10.49
N GLY A 253 7.93 -5.31 9.67
CA GLY A 253 8.06 -5.10 8.24
C GLY A 253 8.83 -6.19 7.50
N ARG A 254 8.87 -6.10 6.16
CA ARG A 254 9.72 -6.95 5.35
C ARG A 254 11.19 -6.51 5.43
N ILE A 255 12.10 -7.44 5.21
CA ILE A 255 13.54 -7.14 5.12
C ILE A 255 13.83 -6.62 3.71
N THR A 256 13.73 -5.32 3.54
CA THR A 256 13.96 -4.63 2.27
C THR A 256 14.80 -3.38 2.49
N ARG A 257 15.52 -2.91 1.46
CA ARG A 257 16.25 -1.62 1.53
C ARG A 257 15.29 -0.48 1.88
N GLN A 258 14.11 -0.46 1.24
CA GLN A 258 13.07 0.54 1.47
C GLN A 258 12.69 0.70 2.94
N LYS A 259 12.57 -0.41 3.68
CA LYS A 259 12.16 -0.40 5.10
C LYS A 259 13.28 0.00 6.07
N GLY A 260 14.51 0.09 5.58
CA GLY A 260 15.64 0.63 6.34
C GLY A 260 15.97 -0.09 7.65
N ILE A 261 15.52 -1.35 7.82
CA ILE A 261 15.71 -2.12 9.06
C ILE A 261 17.17 -2.19 9.48
N ILE A 262 18.10 -2.17 8.52
CA ILE A 262 19.55 -2.20 8.79
C ILE A 262 20.00 -1.00 9.63
N HIS A 263 19.34 0.17 9.48
CA HIS A 263 19.67 1.35 10.28
C HIS A 263 19.24 1.19 11.73
N LEU A 264 18.09 0.54 11.98
CA LEU A 264 17.70 0.18 13.35
C LEU A 264 18.67 -0.85 13.95
N VAL A 265 19.07 -1.87 13.19
CA VAL A 265 20.05 -2.86 13.67
C VAL A 265 21.38 -2.17 14.04
N ARG A 266 21.85 -1.23 13.23
CA ARG A 266 23.03 -0.40 13.57
C ARG A 266 22.79 0.49 14.79
N ALA A 267 21.57 1.00 14.98
CA ALA A 267 21.21 1.83 16.14
C ALA A 267 21.27 1.04 17.46
N ILE A 268 21.10 -0.28 17.44
CA ILE A 268 21.04 -1.13 18.65
C ILE A 268 22.25 -0.93 19.55
N GLN A 269 23.46 -0.74 19.00
CA GLN A 269 24.68 -0.51 19.78
C GLN A 269 24.66 0.80 20.59
N HIS A 270 23.81 1.76 20.21
CA HIS A 270 23.67 3.06 20.84
C HIS A 270 22.44 3.16 21.76
N LEU A 271 21.64 2.08 21.84
CA LEU A 271 20.47 2.03 22.73
C LEU A 271 20.88 1.81 24.18
N ASP A 272 20.16 2.46 25.10
CA ASP A 272 20.31 2.21 26.53
C ASP A 272 20.05 0.75 26.89
N PRO A 273 20.67 0.23 27.96
CA PRO A 273 20.39 -1.10 28.48
C PRO A 273 18.99 -1.16 29.11
N GLY A 274 18.50 -2.36 29.43
CA GLY A 274 17.29 -2.57 30.25
C GLY A 274 16.01 -2.88 29.47
N PHE A 275 16.02 -2.77 28.14
CA PHE A 275 14.88 -3.16 27.29
C PHE A 275 15.29 -4.08 26.13
N GLN A 276 14.33 -4.79 25.62
CA GLN A 276 14.49 -5.70 24.49
C GLN A 276 14.35 -4.95 23.15
N VAL A 277 14.87 -5.53 22.07
CA VAL A 277 14.61 -5.09 20.70
C VAL A 277 13.97 -6.26 19.96
N VAL A 278 12.74 -6.07 19.50
CA VAL A 278 11.94 -7.10 18.83
C VAL A 278 11.83 -6.73 17.35
N LEU A 279 12.35 -7.59 16.50
CA LEU A 279 12.36 -7.44 15.06
C LEU A 279 11.38 -8.44 14.45
N CYS A 280 10.14 -8.05 14.19
CA CYS A 280 9.18 -8.84 13.42
C CYS A 280 9.47 -8.60 11.93
N ALA A 281 10.49 -9.28 11.41
CA ALA A 281 11.06 -9.02 10.09
C ALA A 281 11.32 -10.32 9.33
N GLY A 282 10.56 -10.52 8.26
CA GLY A 282 10.66 -11.65 7.35
C GLY A 282 10.67 -11.23 5.90
N ALA A 283 10.51 -12.20 4.99
CA ALA A 283 10.38 -12.00 3.54
C ALA A 283 11.44 -11.05 2.95
N PRO A 284 12.73 -11.41 2.99
CA PRO A 284 13.79 -10.62 2.38
C PRO A 284 13.60 -10.54 0.86
N ASP A 285 13.87 -9.35 0.28
CA ASP A 285 13.71 -9.12 -1.17
C ASP A 285 14.73 -9.94 -1.99
N THR A 286 15.96 -10.13 -1.48
CA THR A 286 17.01 -10.94 -2.13
C THR A 286 17.81 -11.74 -1.10
N PRO A 287 18.53 -12.81 -1.53
CA PRO A 287 19.43 -13.57 -0.66
C PRO A 287 20.56 -12.72 -0.04
N GLU A 288 21.06 -11.72 -0.78
CA GLU A 288 22.13 -10.84 -0.34
C GLU A 288 21.65 -9.95 0.81
N ILE A 289 20.47 -9.36 0.71
CA ILE A 289 19.84 -8.55 1.79
C ILE A 289 19.61 -9.43 3.02
N LYS A 290 19.21 -10.71 2.81
CA LYS A 290 19.06 -11.66 3.90
C LYS A 290 20.39 -11.89 4.63
N ALA A 291 21.44 -12.18 3.89
CA ALA A 291 22.78 -12.44 4.45
C ALA A 291 23.34 -11.21 5.18
N GLU A 292 23.16 -10.01 4.63
CA GLU A 292 23.53 -8.75 5.29
C GLU A 292 22.83 -8.60 6.63
N MET A 293 21.52 -8.84 6.67
CA MET A 293 20.71 -8.75 7.89
C MET A 293 21.14 -9.79 8.93
N GLU A 294 21.36 -11.04 8.53
CA GLU A 294 21.81 -12.13 9.41
C GLU A 294 23.17 -11.79 10.05
N GLY A 295 24.12 -11.29 9.25
CA GLY A 295 25.43 -10.86 9.75
C GLY A 295 25.35 -9.68 10.72
N ALA A 296 24.53 -8.68 10.41
CA ALA A 296 24.35 -7.51 11.25
C ALA A 296 23.70 -7.85 12.59
N VAL A 297 22.62 -8.66 12.58
CA VAL A 297 21.94 -9.10 13.81
C VAL A 297 22.85 -9.96 14.66
N ALA A 298 23.63 -10.89 14.07
CA ALA A 298 24.59 -11.70 14.79
C ALA A 298 25.66 -10.84 15.50
N ALA A 299 26.18 -9.81 14.82
CA ALA A 299 27.19 -8.90 15.37
C ALA A 299 26.66 -8.11 16.58
N VAL A 300 25.45 -7.55 16.50
CA VAL A 300 24.88 -6.79 17.63
C VAL A 300 24.41 -7.70 18.76
N SER A 301 23.94 -8.91 18.47
CA SER A 301 23.52 -9.91 19.47
C SER A 301 24.70 -10.41 20.32
N ALA A 302 25.92 -10.43 19.76
CA ALA A 302 27.14 -10.76 20.50
C ALA A 302 27.52 -9.69 21.55
N GLN A 303 27.03 -8.44 21.37
CA GLN A 303 27.36 -7.30 22.23
C GLN A 303 26.23 -6.95 23.19
N ARG A 304 24.98 -7.24 22.83
CA ARG A 304 23.80 -6.88 23.60
C ARG A 304 22.80 -8.03 23.70
N PRO A 305 22.41 -8.46 24.94
CA PRO A 305 21.33 -9.43 25.13
C PRO A 305 19.95 -8.78 24.87
N GLY A 306 18.93 -9.60 24.65
CA GLY A 306 17.55 -9.14 24.53
C GLY A 306 17.14 -8.71 23.15
N ILE A 307 17.85 -9.16 22.11
CA ILE A 307 17.43 -9.01 20.71
C ILE A 307 16.63 -10.25 20.32
N VAL A 308 15.38 -10.06 19.91
CA VAL A 308 14.49 -11.12 19.45
C VAL A 308 14.16 -10.86 17.98
N TRP A 309 14.54 -11.78 17.10
CA TRP A 309 14.24 -11.67 15.69
C TRP A 309 13.27 -12.77 15.24
N ILE A 310 12.05 -12.36 14.90
CA ILE A 310 10.96 -13.21 14.41
C ILE A 310 10.98 -13.14 12.88
N GLN A 311 11.46 -14.20 12.23
CA GLN A 311 11.69 -14.25 10.77
C GLN A 311 10.41 -14.57 9.97
N ALA A 312 9.27 -14.75 10.64
CA ALA A 312 7.99 -15.04 10.02
C ALA A 312 7.15 -13.77 9.85
N MET A 313 6.28 -13.78 8.85
CA MET A 313 5.18 -12.81 8.76
C MET A 313 4.11 -13.19 9.79
N LEU A 314 3.88 -12.33 10.76
CA LEU A 314 2.90 -12.58 11.82
C LEU A 314 1.46 -12.43 11.32
N PRO A 315 0.54 -13.30 11.75
CA PRO A 315 -0.90 -13.07 11.61
C PRO A 315 -1.31 -11.72 12.25
N VAL A 316 -2.38 -11.12 11.75
CA VAL A 316 -2.81 -9.77 12.16
C VAL A 316 -2.99 -9.68 13.68
N GLN A 317 -3.65 -10.66 14.31
CA GLN A 317 -3.89 -10.66 15.77
C GLN A 317 -2.58 -10.72 16.58
N GLU A 318 -1.61 -11.50 16.13
CA GLU A 318 -0.31 -11.57 16.79
C GLU A 318 0.51 -10.27 16.58
N LYS A 319 0.36 -9.66 15.40
CA LYS A 319 0.95 -8.35 15.10
C LYS A 319 0.38 -7.25 16.00
N ILE A 320 -0.95 -7.25 16.23
CA ILE A 320 -1.63 -6.32 17.13
C ILE A 320 -1.13 -6.50 18.56
N ALA A 321 -0.95 -7.76 19.03
CA ALA A 321 -0.36 -8.03 20.34
C ALA A 321 1.05 -7.45 20.47
N MET A 322 1.90 -7.63 19.44
CA MET A 322 3.25 -7.06 19.41
C MET A 322 3.23 -5.53 19.48
N TYR A 323 2.34 -4.85 18.75
CA TYR A 323 2.18 -3.39 18.87
C TYR A 323 1.70 -3.00 20.27
N SER A 324 0.66 -3.66 20.79
CA SER A 324 -0.01 -3.29 22.04
C SER A 324 0.88 -3.33 23.28
N HIS A 325 1.87 -4.19 23.27
CA HIS A 325 2.83 -4.36 24.38
C HIS A 325 4.17 -3.65 24.13
N ALA A 326 4.40 -3.08 22.93
CA ALA A 326 5.62 -2.33 22.66
C ALA A 326 5.58 -0.96 23.32
N GLU A 327 6.72 -0.53 23.88
CA GLU A 327 6.88 0.83 24.39
C GLU A 327 7.09 1.83 23.27
N VAL A 328 7.88 1.46 22.26
CA VAL A 328 8.19 2.28 21.10
C VAL A 328 8.15 1.41 19.85
N PHE A 329 7.47 1.88 18.84
CA PHE A 329 7.56 1.34 17.48
C PHE A 329 8.56 2.17 16.69
N CYS A 330 9.55 1.53 16.07
CA CYS A 330 10.55 2.19 15.23
C CYS A 330 10.29 1.91 13.75
N CYS A 331 10.13 2.96 12.95
CA CYS A 331 9.97 2.90 11.50
C CYS A 331 11.12 3.63 10.78
N PRO A 332 12.27 2.96 10.55
CA PRO A 332 13.46 3.59 9.96
C PRO A 332 13.44 3.60 8.43
N SER A 333 12.27 3.62 7.80
CA SER A 333 12.13 3.56 6.34
C SER A 333 12.89 4.68 5.65
N ILE A 334 13.57 4.34 4.54
CA ILE A 334 14.26 5.36 3.70
C ILE A 334 13.36 5.85 2.56
N TYR A 335 12.33 5.10 2.21
CA TYR A 335 11.29 5.48 1.28
C TYR A 335 9.95 4.92 1.75
N GLU A 336 8.98 5.78 2.01
CA GLU A 336 7.67 5.37 2.51
C GLU A 336 6.58 6.26 1.89
N PRO A 337 5.83 5.79 0.90
CA PRO A 337 4.77 6.57 0.26
C PRO A 337 3.70 7.06 1.23
N PHE A 338 3.36 6.27 2.24
CA PHE A 338 2.40 6.67 3.27
C PHE A 338 2.81 6.25 4.70
N GLY A 339 3.00 4.94 4.94
CA GLY A 339 3.42 4.41 6.24
C GLY A 339 2.27 3.86 7.09
N ILE A 340 1.47 2.95 6.55
CA ILE A 340 0.36 2.29 7.26
C ILE A 340 0.83 1.67 8.58
N ILE A 341 2.04 1.11 8.64
CA ILE A 341 2.58 0.48 9.86
C ILE A 341 2.71 1.47 11.04
N ASN A 342 2.89 2.77 10.76
CA ASN A 342 2.84 3.79 11.81
C ASN A 342 1.40 3.98 12.33
N LEU A 343 0.39 3.93 11.45
CA LEU A 343 -1.01 3.95 11.88
C LEU A 343 -1.38 2.70 12.69
N GLU A 344 -0.88 1.52 12.33
CA GLU A 344 -1.08 0.29 13.08
C GLU A 344 -0.54 0.46 14.51
N ALA A 345 0.68 0.96 14.67
CA ALA A 345 1.28 1.24 15.98
C ALA A 345 0.47 2.30 16.77
N MET A 346 0.14 3.42 16.13
CA MET A 346 -0.66 4.48 16.75
C MET A 346 -2.05 3.99 17.16
N ALA A 347 -2.69 3.17 16.34
CA ALA A 347 -3.99 2.57 16.65
C ALA A 347 -3.94 1.62 17.87
N CYS A 348 -2.80 0.97 18.10
CA CYS A 348 -2.55 0.13 19.26
C CYS A 348 -1.98 0.90 20.47
N GLU A 349 -2.00 2.22 20.46
CA GLU A 349 -1.49 3.09 21.54
C GLU A 349 0.01 2.85 21.80
N THR A 350 0.81 2.76 20.72
CA THR A 350 2.26 2.62 20.78
C THR A 350 2.92 3.90 20.27
N ALA A 351 3.86 4.44 21.04
CA ALA A 351 4.61 5.63 20.64
C ALA A 351 5.51 5.35 19.44
N VAL A 352 5.62 6.28 18.51
CA VAL A 352 6.33 6.09 17.24
C VAL A 352 7.62 6.90 17.21
N VAL A 353 8.72 6.26 16.79
CA VAL A 353 9.95 6.90 16.31
C VAL A 353 10.16 6.51 14.86
N ALA A 354 10.12 7.47 13.95
CA ALA A 354 10.14 7.18 12.52
C ALA A 354 11.03 8.15 11.74
N SER A 355 11.50 7.73 10.58
CA SER A 355 12.17 8.60 9.62
C SER A 355 11.27 9.76 9.18
N ALA A 356 11.83 10.95 9.02
CA ALA A 356 11.12 12.11 8.48
C ALA A 356 11.05 12.05 6.95
N VAL A 357 10.52 10.96 6.36
CA VAL A 357 10.46 10.74 4.91
C VAL A 357 9.05 10.47 4.41
N GLY A 358 8.78 10.83 3.15
CA GLY A 358 7.54 10.51 2.46
C GLY A 358 6.29 10.87 3.25
N GLY A 359 5.27 10.03 3.14
CA GLY A 359 3.99 10.19 3.82
C GLY A 359 4.03 9.95 5.33
N ILE A 360 5.14 9.46 5.90
CA ILE A 360 5.31 9.36 7.37
C ILE A 360 5.09 10.71 8.03
N LYS A 361 5.57 11.80 7.41
CA LYS A 361 5.43 13.18 7.89
C LYS A 361 3.95 13.65 7.98
N GLU A 362 3.06 13.00 7.26
CA GLU A 362 1.62 13.29 7.28
C GLU A 362 0.87 12.43 8.30
N VAL A 363 1.40 11.26 8.62
CA VAL A 363 0.86 10.35 9.63
C VAL A 363 1.29 10.77 11.03
N VAL A 364 2.60 10.95 11.25
CA VAL A 364 3.20 11.27 12.55
C VAL A 364 3.47 12.77 12.65
N VAL A 365 2.94 13.40 13.71
CA VAL A 365 3.23 14.80 14.06
C VAL A 365 4.39 14.80 15.06
N HIS A 366 5.53 15.37 14.64
CA HIS A 366 6.74 15.42 15.47
C HIS A 366 6.51 16.15 16.79
N GLY A 367 6.89 15.51 17.88
CA GLY A 367 6.76 16.07 19.23
C GLY A 367 5.37 15.93 19.86
N GLU A 368 4.35 15.53 19.07
CA GLU A 368 2.97 15.39 19.52
C GLU A 368 2.50 13.93 19.51
N THR A 369 2.58 13.23 18.35
CA THR A 369 2.14 11.85 18.20
C THR A 369 3.28 10.85 18.03
N GLY A 370 4.52 11.35 18.02
CA GLY A 370 5.75 10.58 17.88
C GLY A 370 6.95 11.47 17.62
N LEU A 371 8.11 10.87 17.39
CA LEU A 371 9.33 11.56 17.01
C LEU A 371 9.70 11.25 15.57
N LEU A 372 9.88 12.27 14.76
CA LEU A 372 10.43 12.19 13.42
C LEU A 372 11.93 12.44 13.46
N VAL A 373 12.70 11.48 12.96
CA VAL A 373 14.16 11.57 12.88
C VAL A 373 14.54 12.00 11.46
N PRO A 374 15.22 13.14 11.30
CA PRO A 374 15.69 13.59 10.00
C PRO A 374 16.60 12.56 9.34
N LEU A 375 16.45 12.38 8.04
CA LEU A 375 17.29 11.51 7.24
C LEU A 375 17.86 12.32 6.07
N GLU A 376 19.18 12.53 6.10
CA GLU A 376 19.91 13.02 4.93
C GLU A 376 20.20 11.84 4.01
N GLN A 377 19.64 11.89 2.80
CA GLN A 377 19.70 10.78 1.86
C GLN A 377 20.01 11.25 0.45
N GLN A 378 20.43 10.34 -0.39
CA GLN A 378 20.60 10.59 -1.82
C GLN A 378 19.27 11.07 -2.42
N THR A 379 19.33 12.02 -3.34
CA THR A 379 18.14 12.57 -4.03
C THR A 379 17.58 11.61 -5.06
N GLU A 380 18.41 10.67 -5.52
CA GLU A 380 18.03 9.64 -6.46
C GLU A 380 17.97 8.27 -5.76
N SER A 381 17.16 7.40 -6.30
CA SER A 381 17.08 6.02 -5.81
C SER A 381 18.47 5.34 -5.94
N PRO A 382 18.92 4.56 -4.96
CA PRO A 382 18.09 3.90 -3.93
C PRO A 382 17.82 4.72 -2.64
N PHE A 383 18.03 6.02 -2.62
CA PHE A 383 17.78 6.91 -1.47
C PHE A 383 18.59 6.54 -0.23
N GLU A 384 19.75 5.96 -0.39
CA GLU A 384 20.59 5.56 0.74
C GLU A 384 20.96 6.77 1.63
N ALA A 385 21.04 6.51 2.92
CA ALA A 385 21.46 7.52 3.89
C ALA A 385 22.89 8.01 3.54
N LEU A 386 23.09 9.34 3.46
CA LEU A 386 24.41 9.93 3.22
C LEU A 386 25.34 9.69 4.43
N HIS A 387 24.78 9.69 5.64
CA HIS A 387 25.49 9.51 6.90
C HIS A 387 24.84 8.39 7.74
N PRO A 388 24.96 7.09 7.33
CA PRO A 388 24.22 5.99 7.94
C PRO A 388 24.53 5.77 9.43
N GLU A 389 25.77 6.04 9.87
CA GLU A 389 26.16 5.93 11.28
C GLU A 389 25.59 7.07 12.13
N GLN A 390 25.49 8.28 11.59
CA GLN A 390 24.85 9.39 12.28
C GLN A 390 23.35 9.15 12.39
N TYR A 391 22.71 8.73 11.30
CA TYR A 391 21.31 8.39 11.28
C TYR A 391 20.94 7.27 12.28
N ALA A 392 21.80 6.24 12.40
CA ALA A 392 21.64 5.20 13.40
C ALA A 392 21.72 5.76 14.85
N ARG A 393 22.61 6.72 15.12
CA ARG A 393 22.67 7.43 16.41
C ARG A 393 21.41 8.25 16.67
N ASP A 394 20.98 9.00 15.69
CA ASP A 394 19.79 9.87 15.82
C ASP A 394 18.51 9.02 16.06
N LEU A 395 18.40 7.86 15.42
CA LEU A 395 17.34 6.89 15.71
C LEU A 395 17.42 6.38 17.17
N ALA A 396 18.63 6.03 17.61
CA ALA A 396 18.84 5.58 18.98
C ALA A 396 18.53 6.66 20.00
N ASP A 397 18.90 7.90 19.73
CA ASP A 397 18.61 9.05 20.62
C ASP A 397 17.11 9.28 20.73
N GLY A 398 16.37 9.21 19.62
CA GLY A 398 14.91 9.31 19.63
C GLY A 398 14.25 8.18 20.43
N ILE A 399 14.71 6.95 20.26
CA ILE A 399 14.22 5.79 21.01
C ILE A 399 14.54 5.93 22.50
N ASN A 400 15.82 6.23 22.86
CA ASN A 400 16.24 6.39 24.24
C ASN A 400 15.48 7.51 24.95
N ALA A 401 15.20 8.63 24.25
CA ALA A 401 14.44 9.74 24.81
C ALA A 401 13.04 9.31 25.24
N LEU A 402 12.35 8.49 24.44
CA LEU A 402 11.02 7.97 24.79
C LEU A 402 11.08 6.83 25.81
N MET A 403 12.13 6.00 25.78
CA MET A 403 12.31 4.93 26.75
C MET A 403 12.58 5.44 28.17
N ARG A 404 13.28 6.59 28.29
CA ARG A 404 13.58 7.25 29.59
C ARG A 404 12.41 8.04 30.16
N ASP A 405 11.49 8.54 29.32
CA ASP A 405 10.37 9.39 29.72
C ASP A 405 9.03 8.71 29.44
N GLU A 406 8.56 7.95 30.43
CA GLU A 406 7.29 7.21 30.36
C GLU A 406 6.09 8.16 30.15
N ALA A 407 6.06 9.30 30.84
CA ALA A 407 4.95 10.24 30.76
C ALA A 407 4.81 10.81 29.33
N LYS A 408 5.92 11.25 28.75
CA LYS A 408 5.97 11.74 27.36
C LYS A 408 5.59 10.65 26.36
N ARG A 409 6.15 9.43 26.52
CA ARG A 409 5.86 8.28 25.67
C ARG A 409 4.37 7.96 25.67
N ARG A 410 3.77 7.87 26.87
CA ARG A 410 2.33 7.58 27.02
C ARG A 410 1.46 8.69 26.43
N ALA A 411 1.79 9.94 26.64
CA ALA A 411 1.07 11.07 26.04
C ALA A 411 1.09 11.02 24.52
N MET A 412 2.26 10.75 23.91
CA MET A 412 2.38 10.60 22.46
C MET A 412 1.61 9.40 21.90
N ALA A 413 1.60 8.28 22.61
CA ALA A 413 0.86 7.08 22.22
C ALA A 413 -0.65 7.35 22.18
N LEU A 414 -1.21 8.01 23.21
CA LEU A 414 -2.63 8.37 23.26
C LEU A 414 -3.00 9.42 22.19
N ALA A 415 -2.17 10.46 22.01
CA ALA A 415 -2.36 11.45 20.94
C ALA A 415 -2.30 10.80 19.56
N GLY A 416 -1.41 9.82 19.37
CA GLY A 416 -1.33 9.02 18.16
C GLY A 416 -2.62 8.25 17.88
N ARG A 417 -3.17 7.55 18.87
CA ARG A 417 -4.46 6.85 18.75
C ARG A 417 -5.58 7.81 18.38
N GLN A 418 -5.67 8.97 19.05
CA GLN A 418 -6.70 9.96 18.75
C GLN A 418 -6.59 10.46 17.30
N ARG A 419 -5.38 10.80 16.85
CA ARG A 419 -5.15 11.20 15.46
C ARG A 419 -5.57 10.12 14.45
N ALA A 420 -5.27 8.85 14.71
CA ALA A 420 -5.70 7.73 13.85
C ALA A 420 -7.24 7.68 13.75
N VAL A 421 -7.95 7.86 14.86
CA VAL A 421 -9.43 7.89 14.91
C VAL A 421 -10.00 9.06 14.10
N GLU A 422 -9.45 10.25 14.27
CA GLU A 422 -10.00 11.48 13.67
C GLU A 422 -9.74 11.58 12.16
N HIS A 423 -8.56 11.15 11.71
CA HIS A 423 -8.11 11.46 10.34
C HIS A 423 -8.02 10.26 9.41
N PHE A 424 -7.83 9.03 9.93
CA PHE A 424 -7.42 7.89 9.12
C PHE A 424 -8.37 6.68 9.20
N SER A 425 -9.65 6.86 9.58
CA SER A 425 -10.61 5.74 9.54
C SER A 425 -10.96 5.36 8.10
N TRP A 426 -10.96 4.06 7.77
CA TRP A 426 -11.38 3.56 6.46
C TRP A 426 -12.77 4.07 6.04
N LYS A 427 -13.67 4.25 7.00
CA LYS A 427 -15.00 4.83 6.77
C LYS A 427 -14.92 6.25 6.17
N SER A 428 -14.01 7.09 6.67
CA SER A 428 -13.79 8.44 6.15
C SER A 428 -13.14 8.38 4.76
N ILE A 429 -12.15 7.51 4.58
CA ILE A 429 -11.44 7.31 3.31
C ILE A 429 -12.40 6.83 2.21
N ALA A 430 -13.24 5.84 2.50
CA ALA A 430 -14.24 5.35 1.55
C ALA A 430 -15.22 6.45 1.11
N ARG A 431 -15.64 7.33 2.02
CA ARG A 431 -16.51 8.47 1.66
C ARG A 431 -15.81 9.46 0.73
N LYS A 432 -14.53 9.79 0.97
CA LYS A 432 -13.74 10.66 0.10
C LYS A 432 -13.59 10.02 -1.29
N THR A 433 -13.26 8.73 -1.35
CA THR A 433 -13.12 7.97 -2.60
C THR A 433 -14.44 7.92 -3.36
N MET A 434 -15.56 7.64 -2.68
CA MET A 434 -16.89 7.66 -3.30
C MET A 434 -17.26 9.05 -3.83
N SER A 435 -16.89 10.13 -3.13
CA SER A 435 -17.10 11.49 -3.61
C SER A 435 -16.38 11.75 -4.93
N LEU A 436 -15.14 11.29 -5.05
CA LEU A 436 -14.37 11.35 -6.31
C LEU A 436 -15.06 10.53 -7.42
N TYR A 437 -15.56 9.34 -7.12
CA TYR A 437 -16.24 8.51 -8.12
C TYR A 437 -17.49 9.18 -8.69
N LYS A 438 -18.24 9.91 -7.86
CA LYS A 438 -19.43 10.66 -8.32
C LYS A 438 -19.07 11.70 -9.37
N THR A 439 -17.97 12.44 -9.17
CA THR A 439 -17.55 13.48 -10.14
C THR A 439 -17.08 12.90 -11.48
N LEU A 440 -16.75 11.61 -11.54
CA LEU A 440 -16.31 10.94 -12.77
C LEU A 440 -17.48 10.22 -13.50
N ALA A 441 -18.57 9.96 -12.81
CA ALA A 441 -19.74 9.29 -13.37
C ALA A 441 -20.80 10.30 -13.92
N GLU A 442 -20.56 11.59 -13.74
CA GLU A 442 -21.30 12.70 -14.35
C GLU A 442 -20.86 12.89 -15.82
#